data_903333fa88268abc975a6ed329fcb109
#
_entry.id   903333fa88268abc975a6ed329fcb109
#
_cell.length_a   1.000
_cell.length_b   1.000
_cell.length_c   1.000
_cell.angle_alpha   90.00
_cell.angle_beta   90.00
_cell.angle_gamma   90.00
#
_symmetry.space_group_name_H-M   'P 1'
#
loop_
_entity.id
_entity.type
_entity.pdbx_description
1 polymer ?
#
loop_
_entity_poly.entity_id
_entity_poly.type
_entity_poly.pdbx_seq_one_letter_code
_entity_poly.pdbx_strand_id
1 'polypeptide(L)'
;MSRSAHPAGPRHADVLPEGHYSAPPTDLNVLDEKVWAKTVTRNDDGVVSVGGIEVSRLAEEFGTPAYFLDEADFRARCRAWADAFGKDADVFYAGKAFLSRAVVKWLYEEGLNLDVCSGGELTTALDAGMPAERIAFHGNNKSTEEIERAVDAGVGRIVLDSFQEIVRVAHIAQSRGKRQRVQIRVTVGVEAHTHEFIATAHEDQKFGIPLAGGQAAEAVRRALKLDGLELIGIHSHIGSQIFDTSGFEVAAHRVVRLLADIRDEHGIELPEIDLGGGLGIAYTSDDDPREPHDIAKALNEIVTSECDASRLRTPRISVEPGRAIVGPTAFTLYEVGTVKPLEGLRTYVSVDGGMSDNIRTALYDAEYSVALVSRRSDAQPMLARVVGKHCESGDIVVKDAFLPADLAPGDLIAVPATGAYCRSMASNYNHALRPPVVAVKGGEARVIVRRETEEDLLRLDVG
;
A
#
# COMPACT_ATOMS: atom_id res chain seq x y z
N MET A 1 -10.80 26.43 -6.76
CA MET A 1 -12.01 25.58 -6.82
C MET A 1 -12.59 25.47 -5.42
N SER A 2 -13.87 25.77 -5.22
CA SER A 2 -14.50 25.65 -3.91
C SER A 2 -14.59 24.15 -3.56
N ARG A 3 -13.82 23.71 -2.56
CA ARG A 3 -13.98 22.35 -2.01
C ARG A 3 -15.41 22.22 -1.51
N SER A 4 -16.15 21.23 -2.01
CA SER A 4 -17.42 20.83 -1.40
C SER A 4 -17.14 20.55 0.07
N ALA A 5 -17.83 21.22 0.98
CA ALA A 5 -17.61 21.07 2.41
C ALA A 5 -18.08 19.70 2.96
N HIS A 6 -18.54 18.80 2.09
CA HIS A 6 -19.07 17.51 2.47
C HIS A 6 -18.48 16.39 1.59
N PRO A 7 -17.87 15.33 2.19
CA PRO A 7 -17.27 14.21 1.44
C PRO A 7 -18.27 13.45 0.56
N ALA A 8 -19.56 13.48 0.89
CA ALA A 8 -20.63 12.83 0.14
C ALA A 8 -20.90 13.47 -1.24
N GLY A 9 -20.24 14.57 -1.59
CA GLY A 9 -20.41 15.27 -2.84
C GLY A 9 -21.15 16.60 -2.72
N PRO A 10 -21.56 17.23 -3.84
CA PRO A 10 -22.24 18.52 -3.82
C PRO A 10 -23.52 18.44 -3.00
N ARG A 11 -23.76 19.48 -2.19
CA ARG A 11 -24.94 19.58 -1.31
C ARG A 11 -26.27 19.57 -2.08
N HIS A 12 -26.24 19.88 -3.34
CA HIS A 12 -27.40 19.95 -4.21
C HIS A 12 -27.16 18.97 -5.35
N ALA A 13 -28.07 18.07 -5.48
CA ALA A 13 -28.10 16.98 -6.42
C ALA A 13 -28.17 17.40 -7.90
N ASP A 14 -28.24 18.66 -8.14
CA ASP A 14 -28.64 19.30 -9.39
C ASP A 14 -27.53 19.38 -10.41
N VAL A 15 -26.31 19.01 -10.07
CA VAL A 15 -25.24 19.11 -11.04
C VAL A 15 -24.37 17.86 -11.00
N LEU A 16 -24.74 16.89 -11.81
CA LEU A 16 -23.71 16.03 -12.40
C LEU A 16 -22.86 16.97 -13.27
N PRO A 17 -21.55 17.16 -12.99
CA PRO A 17 -20.73 18.02 -13.84
C PRO A 17 -20.81 17.49 -15.26
N GLU A 18 -21.29 18.30 -16.19
CA GLU A 18 -21.29 17.95 -17.61
C GLU A 18 -19.83 17.60 -17.97
N GLY A 19 -19.58 16.40 -18.45
CA GLY A 19 -18.31 15.97 -19.05
C GLY A 19 -17.31 15.22 -18.17
N HIS A 20 -17.63 14.80 -16.96
CA HIS A 20 -16.72 14.00 -16.09
C HIS A 20 -17.03 12.51 -16.01
N TYR A 21 -17.97 12.01 -16.78
CA TYR A 21 -18.24 10.56 -16.80
C TYR A 21 -17.60 9.96 -18.04
N SER A 22 -16.82 8.91 -17.85
CA SER A 22 -16.46 8.00 -18.93
C SER A 22 -17.74 7.51 -19.60
N ALA A 23 -17.71 7.29 -20.91
CA ALA A 23 -18.85 6.69 -21.58
C ALA A 23 -19.15 5.34 -20.90
N PRO A 24 -20.45 5.00 -20.74
CA PRO A 24 -20.81 3.70 -20.17
C PRO A 24 -20.13 2.57 -20.97
N PRO A 25 -19.57 1.54 -20.30
CA PRO A 25 -18.97 0.42 -20.99
C PRO A 25 -20.00 -0.30 -21.87
N THR A 26 -19.56 -0.82 -23.00
CA THR A 26 -20.43 -1.55 -23.94
C THR A 26 -20.87 -2.91 -23.39
N ASP A 27 -20.06 -3.52 -22.53
CA ASP A 27 -20.36 -4.77 -21.83
C ASP A 27 -19.89 -4.70 -20.38
N LEU A 28 -20.84 -4.73 -19.45
CA LEU A 28 -20.57 -4.70 -18.00
C LEU A 28 -20.06 -6.06 -17.47
N ASN A 29 -20.06 -7.11 -18.28
CA ASN A 29 -19.58 -8.43 -17.88
C ASN A 29 -18.09 -8.61 -18.13
N VAL A 30 -17.44 -7.69 -18.83
CA VAL A 30 -15.97 -7.71 -19.05
C VAL A 30 -15.27 -7.27 -17.76
N LEU A 31 -14.27 -8.04 -17.34
CA LEU A 31 -13.37 -7.70 -16.25
C LEU A 31 -12.07 -7.16 -16.84
N ASP A 32 -11.62 -5.99 -16.39
CA ASP A 32 -10.36 -5.40 -16.83
C ASP A 32 -9.18 -6.12 -16.16
N GLU A 33 -8.36 -6.81 -16.93
CA GLU A 33 -7.20 -7.58 -16.45
C GLU A 33 -6.15 -6.73 -15.73
N LYS A 34 -6.10 -5.41 -15.97
CA LYS A 34 -5.20 -4.49 -15.26
C LYS A 34 -5.59 -4.31 -13.79
N VAL A 35 -6.87 -4.42 -13.50
CA VAL A 35 -7.46 -4.07 -12.19
C VAL A 35 -7.70 -5.32 -11.33
N TRP A 36 -8.02 -6.45 -11.97
CA TRP A 36 -8.31 -7.69 -11.27
C TRP A 36 -7.08 -8.57 -11.06
N ALA A 37 -7.10 -9.38 -10.02
CA ALA A 37 -6.04 -10.37 -9.76
C ALA A 37 -5.97 -11.41 -10.90
N LYS A 38 -4.79 -11.95 -11.16
CA LYS A 38 -4.50 -12.76 -12.34
C LYS A 38 -5.29 -14.07 -12.46
N THR A 39 -5.74 -14.64 -11.33
CA THR A 39 -6.54 -15.88 -11.38
C THR A 39 -8.05 -15.63 -11.36
N VAL A 40 -8.45 -14.36 -11.37
CA VAL A 40 -9.87 -13.99 -11.48
C VAL A 40 -10.36 -14.27 -12.89
N THR A 41 -11.44 -15.00 -12.99
CA THR A 41 -12.09 -15.35 -14.25
C THR A 41 -13.61 -15.26 -14.12
N ARG A 42 -14.31 -15.14 -15.24
CA ARG A 42 -15.78 -15.17 -15.30
C ARG A 42 -16.22 -16.31 -16.18
N ASN A 43 -17.15 -17.14 -15.72
CA ASN A 43 -17.72 -18.22 -16.54
C ASN A 43 -18.86 -17.72 -17.45
N ASP A 44 -19.44 -18.62 -18.26
CA ASP A 44 -20.50 -18.29 -19.23
C ASP A 44 -21.79 -17.82 -18.56
N ASP A 45 -22.08 -18.26 -17.34
CA ASP A 45 -23.20 -17.83 -16.52
C ASP A 45 -22.96 -16.46 -15.85
N GLY A 46 -21.76 -15.90 -16.02
CA GLY A 46 -21.35 -14.61 -15.51
C GLY A 46 -20.86 -14.63 -14.06
N VAL A 47 -20.76 -15.81 -13.46
CA VAL A 47 -20.20 -15.93 -12.10
C VAL A 47 -18.68 -15.78 -12.13
N VAL A 48 -18.16 -14.93 -11.26
CA VAL A 48 -16.73 -14.70 -11.11
C VAL A 48 -16.13 -15.74 -10.17
N SER A 49 -14.93 -16.19 -10.50
CA SER A 49 -14.12 -17.10 -9.69
C SER A 49 -12.76 -16.48 -9.43
N VAL A 50 -12.12 -16.83 -8.30
CA VAL A 50 -10.73 -16.55 -7.98
C VAL A 50 -10.04 -17.83 -7.54
N GLY A 51 -8.87 -18.11 -8.07
CA GLY A 51 -8.13 -19.32 -7.74
C GLY A 51 -8.91 -20.62 -8.02
N GLY A 52 -9.92 -20.56 -8.91
CA GLY A 52 -10.78 -21.69 -9.28
C GLY A 52 -12.02 -21.88 -8.38
N ILE A 53 -12.32 -20.95 -7.47
CA ILE A 53 -13.51 -21.01 -6.62
C ILE A 53 -14.46 -19.86 -6.95
N GLU A 54 -15.73 -20.16 -7.19
CA GLU A 54 -16.76 -19.18 -7.47
C GLU A 54 -17.05 -18.29 -6.24
N VAL A 55 -17.26 -17.00 -6.50
CA VAL A 55 -17.54 -16.02 -5.43
C VAL A 55 -18.82 -16.31 -4.65
N SER A 56 -19.81 -16.93 -5.29
CA SER A 56 -21.05 -17.39 -4.63
C SER A 56 -20.73 -18.41 -3.51
N ARG A 57 -19.90 -19.40 -3.83
CA ARG A 57 -19.44 -20.39 -2.83
C ARG A 57 -18.59 -19.73 -1.74
N LEU A 58 -17.73 -18.80 -2.10
CA LEU A 58 -16.92 -18.05 -1.12
C LEU A 58 -17.79 -17.20 -0.19
N ALA A 59 -18.86 -16.58 -0.72
CA ALA A 59 -19.82 -15.83 0.09
C ALA A 59 -20.61 -16.74 1.05
N GLU A 60 -21.04 -17.91 0.59
CA GLU A 60 -21.73 -18.91 1.43
C GLU A 60 -20.83 -19.41 2.59
N GLU A 61 -19.55 -19.67 2.32
CA GLU A 61 -18.63 -20.26 3.30
C GLU A 61 -18.09 -19.21 4.30
N PHE A 62 -17.72 -18.01 3.81
CA PHE A 62 -17.01 -17.01 4.62
C PHE A 62 -17.85 -15.78 4.96
N GLY A 63 -19.01 -15.62 4.33
CA GLY A 63 -19.88 -14.46 4.45
C GLY A 63 -19.33 -13.22 3.77
N THR A 64 -20.16 -12.17 3.71
CA THR A 64 -19.83 -10.84 3.25
C THR A 64 -19.93 -9.82 4.40
N PRO A 65 -19.30 -8.64 4.34
CA PRO A 65 -18.20 -8.32 3.46
C PRO A 65 -16.96 -9.16 3.78
N ALA A 66 -16.13 -9.47 2.77
CA ALA A 66 -14.91 -10.22 2.96
C ALA A 66 -13.84 -9.80 1.93
N TYR A 67 -12.57 -9.83 2.33
CA TYR A 67 -11.46 -9.67 1.40
C TYR A 67 -11.01 -11.03 0.92
N PHE A 68 -10.98 -11.23 -0.39
CA PHE A 68 -10.42 -12.43 -1.02
C PHE A 68 -9.11 -12.09 -1.67
N LEU A 69 -8.04 -12.73 -1.20
CA LEU A 69 -6.68 -12.53 -1.65
C LEU A 69 -6.23 -13.72 -2.49
N ASP A 70 -5.88 -13.46 -3.74
CA ASP A 70 -5.25 -14.41 -4.65
C ASP A 70 -3.80 -14.66 -4.23
N GLU A 71 -3.55 -15.77 -3.51
CA GLU A 71 -2.20 -16.13 -3.06
C GLU A 71 -1.27 -16.42 -4.24
N ALA A 72 -1.79 -16.96 -5.33
CA ALA A 72 -0.96 -17.30 -6.49
C ALA A 72 -0.44 -16.03 -7.17
N ASP A 73 -1.30 -15.03 -7.37
CA ASP A 73 -0.91 -13.73 -7.94
C ASP A 73 0.01 -12.96 -6.97
N PHE A 74 -0.29 -12.96 -5.66
CA PHE A 74 0.58 -12.33 -4.66
C PHE A 74 2.01 -12.88 -4.73
N ARG A 75 2.18 -14.19 -4.71
CA ARG A 75 3.48 -14.84 -4.80
C ARG A 75 4.17 -14.59 -6.15
N ALA A 76 3.41 -14.58 -7.24
CA ALA A 76 3.95 -14.29 -8.56
C ALA A 76 4.47 -12.85 -8.66
N ARG A 77 3.78 -11.88 -8.05
CA ARG A 77 4.26 -10.49 -7.97
C ARG A 77 5.50 -10.37 -7.09
N CYS A 78 5.56 -11.07 -5.96
CA CYS A 78 6.78 -11.10 -5.15
C CYS A 78 7.99 -11.56 -5.97
N ARG A 79 7.86 -12.67 -6.70
CA ARG A 79 8.93 -13.17 -7.59
C ARG A 79 9.26 -12.18 -8.70
N ALA A 80 8.26 -11.58 -9.34
CA ALA A 80 8.50 -10.61 -10.40
C ALA A 80 9.33 -9.42 -9.92
N TRP A 81 9.08 -8.92 -8.70
CA TRP A 81 9.89 -7.87 -8.09
C TRP A 81 11.29 -8.34 -7.72
N ALA A 82 11.42 -9.53 -7.12
CA ALA A 82 12.73 -10.10 -6.78
C ALA A 82 13.59 -10.35 -8.02
N ASP A 83 13.00 -10.92 -9.05
CA ASP A 83 13.69 -11.24 -10.31
C ASP A 83 14.09 -9.96 -11.08
N ALA A 84 13.23 -8.95 -11.09
CA ALA A 84 13.49 -7.67 -11.77
C ALA A 84 14.72 -6.94 -11.22
N PHE A 85 14.88 -6.93 -9.89
CA PHE A 85 16.00 -6.27 -9.23
C PHE A 85 17.23 -7.18 -9.08
N GLY A 86 17.03 -8.49 -9.10
CA GLY A 86 18.12 -9.47 -9.05
C GLY A 86 18.87 -9.50 -7.71
N LYS A 87 20.09 -10.06 -7.73
CA LYS A 87 20.87 -10.30 -6.51
C LYS A 87 21.63 -9.07 -6.00
N ASP A 88 21.81 -8.07 -6.84
CA ASP A 88 22.60 -6.87 -6.54
C ASP A 88 21.77 -5.73 -5.97
N ALA A 89 20.48 -5.96 -5.75
CA ALA A 89 19.55 -5.04 -5.11
C ALA A 89 18.72 -5.74 -4.03
N ASP A 90 18.01 -4.96 -3.23
CA ASP A 90 17.11 -5.46 -2.19
C ASP A 90 15.67 -4.97 -2.44
N VAL A 91 14.72 -5.89 -2.33
CA VAL A 91 13.30 -5.55 -2.38
C VAL A 91 12.70 -5.77 -1.00
N PHE A 92 12.22 -4.69 -0.38
CA PHE A 92 11.51 -4.71 0.88
C PHE A 92 10.00 -4.56 0.63
N TYR A 93 9.22 -5.53 1.06
CA TYR A 93 7.78 -5.34 1.05
C TYR A 93 7.37 -4.36 2.15
N ALA A 94 6.65 -3.29 1.81
CA ALA A 94 6.17 -2.34 2.80
C ALA A 94 4.96 -2.91 3.57
N GLY A 95 5.20 -3.38 4.79
CA GLY A 95 4.22 -4.05 5.65
C GLY A 95 2.95 -3.24 5.93
N LYS A 96 3.06 -1.92 5.97
CA LYS A 96 1.92 -0.99 6.13
C LYS A 96 0.79 -1.19 5.11
N ALA A 97 1.10 -1.72 3.92
CA ALA A 97 0.09 -1.97 2.89
C ALA A 97 -0.91 -3.04 3.34
N PHE A 98 -0.42 -4.18 3.76
CA PHE A 98 -1.16 -5.23 4.48
C PHE A 98 -0.17 -6.25 5.04
N LEU A 99 -0.29 -6.58 6.32
CA LEU A 99 0.57 -7.52 7.00
C LEU A 99 -0.25 -8.55 7.78
N SER A 100 0.14 -9.81 7.66
CA SER A 100 -0.33 -10.92 8.48
C SER A 100 0.77 -11.98 8.55
N ARG A 101 0.66 -12.93 9.50
CA ARG A 101 1.62 -14.05 9.59
C ARG A 101 1.76 -14.83 8.29
N ALA A 102 0.66 -15.04 7.57
CA ALA A 102 0.67 -15.75 6.29
C ALA A 102 1.44 -14.95 5.23
N VAL A 103 1.17 -13.65 5.11
CA VAL A 103 1.85 -12.75 4.17
C VAL A 103 3.36 -12.72 4.47
N VAL A 104 3.75 -12.58 5.73
CA VAL A 104 5.17 -12.58 6.12
C VAL A 104 5.87 -13.87 5.68
N LYS A 105 5.24 -15.04 5.88
CA LYS A 105 5.80 -16.33 5.44
C LYS A 105 5.97 -16.38 3.93
N TRP A 106 4.98 -15.93 3.17
CA TRP A 106 5.05 -15.90 1.71
C TRP A 106 6.17 -14.97 1.21
N LEU A 107 6.32 -13.79 1.82
CA LEU A 107 7.41 -12.86 1.48
C LEU A 107 8.78 -13.51 1.67
N TYR A 108 8.97 -14.18 2.81
CA TYR A 108 10.22 -14.87 3.09
C TYR A 108 10.47 -16.01 2.12
N GLU A 109 9.47 -16.84 1.85
CA GLU A 109 9.54 -17.97 0.89
C GLU A 109 9.84 -17.49 -0.54
N GLU A 110 9.33 -16.34 -0.94
CA GLU A 110 9.57 -15.73 -2.27
C GLU A 110 10.82 -14.82 -2.31
N GLY A 111 11.60 -14.78 -1.23
CA GLY A 111 12.91 -14.13 -1.21
C GLY A 111 12.91 -12.64 -0.92
N LEU A 112 11.78 -12.01 -0.55
CA LEU A 112 11.70 -10.59 -0.24
C LEU A 112 12.11 -10.29 1.21
N ASN A 113 12.59 -9.08 1.43
CA ASN A 113 12.78 -8.47 2.73
C ASN A 113 11.48 -7.78 3.19
N LEU A 114 11.43 -7.30 4.42
CA LEU A 114 10.24 -6.68 5.00
C LEU A 114 10.56 -5.31 5.61
N ASP A 115 9.77 -4.32 5.25
CA ASP A 115 9.70 -3.01 5.89
C ASP A 115 8.57 -3.01 6.93
N VAL A 116 8.89 -2.62 8.15
CA VAL A 116 7.93 -2.44 9.25
C VAL A 116 8.04 -1.03 9.83
N CYS A 117 6.93 -0.45 10.29
CA CYS A 117 6.90 0.93 10.80
C CYS A 117 6.30 1.06 12.21
N SER A 118 6.08 -0.04 12.89
CA SER A 118 5.60 -0.06 14.29
C SER A 118 6.04 -1.32 15.03
N GLY A 119 5.99 -1.25 16.36
CA GLY A 119 6.22 -2.41 17.20
C GLY A 119 5.25 -3.56 16.96
N GLY A 120 4.01 -3.26 16.57
CA GLY A 120 3.02 -4.27 16.19
C GLY A 120 3.39 -5.03 14.93
N GLU A 121 3.82 -4.32 13.89
CA GLU A 121 4.30 -4.93 12.66
C GLU A 121 5.58 -5.74 12.89
N LEU A 122 6.52 -5.21 13.69
CA LEU A 122 7.73 -5.95 14.10
C LEU A 122 7.38 -7.24 14.84
N THR A 123 6.40 -7.20 15.77
CA THR A 123 5.92 -8.41 16.46
C THR A 123 5.38 -9.43 15.48
N THR A 124 4.53 -8.99 14.53
CA THR A 124 3.94 -9.88 13.52
C THR A 124 5.01 -10.52 12.65
N ALA A 125 6.02 -9.74 12.25
CA ALA A 125 7.14 -10.21 11.43
C ALA A 125 7.96 -11.30 12.15
N LEU A 126 8.39 -11.03 13.37
CA LEU A 126 9.20 -11.94 14.16
C LEU A 126 8.43 -13.23 14.55
N ASP A 127 7.17 -13.08 14.96
CA ASP A 127 6.31 -14.21 15.32
C ASP A 127 6.00 -15.13 14.12
N ALA A 128 5.95 -14.56 12.92
CA ALA A 128 5.79 -15.33 11.68
C ALA A 128 7.08 -16.00 11.20
N GLY A 129 8.23 -15.71 11.83
CA GLY A 129 9.54 -16.33 11.53
C GLY A 129 10.35 -15.58 10.47
N MET A 130 10.08 -14.28 10.21
CA MET A 130 10.96 -13.46 9.38
C MET A 130 12.31 -13.32 10.09
N PRO A 131 13.45 -13.67 9.44
CA PRO A 131 14.77 -13.39 9.99
C PRO A 131 14.94 -11.89 10.24
N ALA A 132 15.37 -11.53 11.45
CA ALA A 132 15.43 -10.13 11.86
C ALA A 132 16.35 -9.29 10.96
N GLU A 133 17.43 -9.87 10.47
CA GLU A 133 18.38 -9.24 9.55
C GLU A 133 17.74 -8.88 8.19
N ARG A 134 16.57 -9.41 7.88
CA ARG A 134 15.79 -9.09 6.66
C ARG A 134 14.71 -8.04 6.91
N ILE A 135 14.68 -7.44 8.10
CA ILE A 135 13.71 -6.42 8.47
C ILE A 135 14.38 -5.03 8.45
N ALA A 136 13.73 -4.07 7.76
CA ALA A 136 14.00 -2.64 7.88
C ALA A 136 12.96 -2.00 8.79
N PHE A 137 13.38 -1.22 9.79
CA PHE A 137 12.46 -0.58 10.72
C PHE A 137 12.36 0.91 10.47
N HIS A 138 11.22 1.34 9.94
CA HIS A 138 10.87 2.70 9.57
C HIS A 138 10.02 3.40 10.66
N GLY A 139 9.65 4.65 10.39
CA GLY A 139 8.77 5.45 11.24
C GLY A 139 9.42 6.72 11.74
N ASN A 140 8.63 7.80 11.82
CA ASN A 140 9.09 9.13 12.23
C ASN A 140 9.09 9.35 13.75
N ASN A 141 8.53 8.43 14.51
CA ASN A 141 8.46 8.54 15.98
C ASN A 141 8.44 7.14 16.62
N LYS A 142 9.56 6.43 16.52
CA LYS A 142 9.71 5.12 17.18
C LYS A 142 9.87 5.33 18.68
N SER A 143 9.12 4.58 19.49
CA SER A 143 9.28 4.63 20.95
C SER A 143 10.61 4.02 21.39
N THR A 144 11.02 4.29 22.61
CA THR A 144 12.22 3.70 23.19
C THR A 144 12.11 2.16 23.20
N GLU A 145 10.96 1.64 23.63
CA GLU A 145 10.71 0.18 23.67
C GLU A 145 10.73 -0.45 22.29
N GLU A 146 10.20 0.21 21.25
CA GLU A 146 10.25 -0.27 19.88
C GLU A 146 11.68 -0.34 19.36
N ILE A 147 12.50 0.69 19.65
CA ILE A 147 13.91 0.70 19.27
C ILE A 147 14.68 -0.39 20.04
N GLU A 148 14.44 -0.53 21.34
CA GLU A 148 15.05 -1.57 22.16
C GLU A 148 14.76 -2.96 21.60
N ARG A 149 13.50 -3.25 21.30
CA ARG A 149 13.09 -4.53 20.71
C ARG A 149 13.73 -4.76 19.35
N ALA A 150 13.82 -3.74 18.50
CA ALA A 150 14.45 -3.84 17.19
C ALA A 150 15.96 -4.14 17.30
N VAL A 151 16.66 -3.44 18.19
CA VAL A 151 18.10 -3.65 18.46
C VAL A 151 18.32 -5.03 19.10
N ASP A 152 17.48 -5.43 20.05
CA ASP A 152 17.59 -6.73 20.73
C ASP A 152 17.35 -7.89 19.74
N ALA A 153 16.36 -7.78 18.87
CA ALA A 153 16.08 -8.74 17.82
C ALA A 153 17.17 -8.79 16.74
N GLY A 154 17.94 -7.71 16.57
CA GLY A 154 18.98 -7.62 15.54
C GLY A 154 18.42 -7.35 14.16
N VAL A 155 17.47 -6.39 14.04
CA VAL A 155 16.91 -6.01 12.73
C VAL A 155 18.01 -5.56 11.79
N GLY A 156 17.85 -5.86 10.51
CA GLY A 156 18.85 -5.61 9.47
C GLY A 156 19.25 -4.15 9.36
N ARG A 157 18.29 -3.24 9.55
CA ARG A 157 18.54 -1.79 9.62
C ARG A 157 17.43 -1.04 10.33
N ILE A 158 17.77 0.11 10.90
CA ILE A 158 16.81 1.11 11.40
C ILE A 158 16.96 2.36 10.53
N VAL A 159 15.85 2.84 9.97
CA VAL A 159 15.81 4.07 9.18
C VAL A 159 15.55 5.24 10.12
N LEU A 160 16.56 6.10 10.28
CA LEU A 160 16.57 7.25 11.20
C LEU A 160 15.84 8.43 10.57
N ASP A 161 14.91 9.03 11.30
CA ASP A 161 14.02 10.07 10.80
C ASP A 161 14.26 11.46 11.44
N SER A 162 15.08 11.54 12.48
CA SER A 162 15.35 12.78 13.21
C SER A 162 16.69 12.76 13.95
N PHE A 163 17.18 13.95 14.30
CA PHE A 163 18.40 14.10 15.14
C PHE A 163 18.25 13.45 16.52
N GLN A 164 17.08 13.51 17.12
CA GLN A 164 16.82 12.88 18.42
C GLN A 164 16.90 11.36 18.30
N GLU A 165 16.39 10.81 17.22
CA GLU A 165 16.41 9.37 16.99
C GLU A 165 17.83 8.84 16.74
N ILE A 166 18.68 9.59 16.02
CA ILE A 166 20.09 9.26 15.84
C ILE A 166 20.77 9.01 17.20
N VAL A 167 20.59 9.92 18.14
CA VAL A 167 21.19 9.82 19.49
C VAL A 167 20.55 8.67 20.28
N ARG A 168 19.24 8.51 20.21
CA ARG A 168 18.51 7.47 20.95
C ARG A 168 18.89 6.07 20.51
N VAL A 169 18.92 5.82 19.19
CA VAL A 169 19.32 4.50 18.64
C VAL A 169 20.78 4.19 18.97
N ALA A 170 21.67 5.18 18.84
CA ALA A 170 23.08 5.02 19.19
C ALA A 170 23.26 4.63 20.67
N HIS A 171 22.59 5.34 21.59
CA HIS A 171 22.66 5.06 23.01
C HIS A 171 22.14 3.67 23.35
N ILE A 172 20.99 3.29 22.80
CA ILE A 172 20.39 1.98 23.01
C ILE A 172 21.31 0.88 22.49
N ALA A 173 21.81 0.99 21.27
CA ALA A 173 22.72 -0.01 20.69
C ALA A 173 24.01 -0.14 21.52
N GLN A 174 24.63 0.98 21.91
CA GLN A 174 25.84 0.99 22.72
C GLN A 174 25.62 0.37 24.12
N SER A 175 24.49 0.68 24.77
CA SER A 175 24.17 0.10 26.08
C SER A 175 24.01 -1.41 26.05
N ARG A 176 23.75 -2.00 24.88
CA ARG A 176 23.65 -3.43 24.63
C ARG A 176 24.92 -4.05 24.05
N GLY A 177 26.01 -3.26 23.95
CA GLY A 177 27.26 -3.71 23.33
C GLY A 177 27.11 -4.03 21.85
N LYS A 178 26.13 -3.47 21.18
CA LYS A 178 25.85 -3.67 19.74
C LYS A 178 26.19 -2.43 18.94
N ARG A 179 26.36 -2.65 17.63
CA ARG A 179 26.46 -1.59 16.63
C ARG A 179 25.33 -1.80 15.63
N GLN A 180 24.36 -0.89 15.63
CA GLN A 180 23.17 -1.01 14.81
C GLN A 180 23.40 -0.41 13.42
N ARG A 181 23.14 -1.19 12.37
CA ARG A 181 23.11 -0.69 10.99
C ARG A 181 21.95 0.27 10.82
N VAL A 182 22.23 1.43 10.22
CA VAL A 182 21.22 2.49 10.06
C VAL A 182 21.31 3.14 8.69
N GLN A 183 20.17 3.61 8.21
CA GLN A 183 20.08 4.56 7.09
C GLN A 183 19.50 5.87 7.62
N ILE A 184 19.82 7.00 6.99
CA ILE A 184 19.18 8.28 7.28
C ILE A 184 18.13 8.55 6.23
N ARG A 185 16.89 8.75 6.66
CA ARG A 185 15.83 9.20 5.76
C ARG A 185 15.96 10.68 5.48
N VAL A 186 16.05 11.02 4.19
CA VAL A 186 16.15 12.40 3.74
C VAL A 186 14.89 12.81 2.98
N THR A 187 14.51 14.08 3.12
CA THR A 187 13.45 14.70 2.34
C THR A 187 14.08 15.42 1.16
N VAL A 188 13.80 14.92 -0.04
CA VAL A 188 14.48 15.38 -1.27
C VAL A 188 13.78 16.55 -1.96
N GLY A 189 12.61 17.01 -1.46
CA GLY A 189 11.90 18.17 -2.02
C GLY A 189 11.38 17.94 -3.44
N VAL A 190 10.98 16.71 -3.78
CA VAL A 190 10.38 16.33 -5.06
C VAL A 190 8.89 16.08 -4.86
N GLU A 191 8.05 16.70 -5.68
CA GLU A 191 6.64 16.34 -5.81
C GLU A 191 6.51 15.25 -6.88
N ALA A 192 6.16 14.05 -6.48
CA ALA A 192 5.54 13.12 -7.42
C ALA A 192 4.09 13.61 -7.65
N HIS A 193 3.56 13.47 -8.86
CA HIS A 193 2.18 13.82 -9.19
C HIS A 193 1.20 12.94 -8.39
N THR A 194 0.92 13.34 -7.15
CA THR A 194 0.11 12.56 -6.21
C THR A 194 -0.86 13.48 -5.48
N HIS A 195 -1.91 12.89 -4.91
CA HIS A 195 -2.75 13.60 -3.96
C HIS A 195 -1.88 14.29 -2.88
N GLU A 196 -2.15 15.56 -2.58
CA GLU A 196 -1.41 16.36 -1.61
C GLU A 196 -1.14 15.65 -0.27
N PHE A 197 -2.02 14.73 0.15
CA PHE A 197 -1.93 14.00 1.42
C PHE A 197 -0.98 12.81 1.42
N ILE A 198 -0.50 12.35 0.28
CA ILE A 198 0.41 11.20 0.16
C ILE A 198 1.79 11.55 -0.39
N ALA A 199 2.04 12.83 -0.71
CA ALA A 199 3.37 13.31 -1.04
C ALA A 199 4.24 13.34 0.22
N THR A 200 5.29 12.54 0.26
CA THR A 200 6.21 12.43 1.41
C THR A 200 7.57 13.08 1.15
N ALA A 201 7.77 13.61 -0.04
CA ALA A 201 9.02 14.23 -0.46
C ALA A 201 9.05 15.75 -0.32
N HIS A 202 7.92 16.37 0.04
CA HIS A 202 7.82 17.82 0.28
C HIS A 202 8.64 18.20 1.52
N GLU A 203 9.30 19.36 1.52
CA GLU A 203 10.13 19.80 2.66
C GLU A 203 9.33 20.01 3.95
N ASP A 204 8.07 20.47 3.82
CA ASP A 204 7.15 20.62 4.97
C ASP A 204 6.40 19.32 5.23
N GLN A 205 7.14 18.29 5.63
CA GLN A 205 6.61 16.97 5.94
C GLN A 205 7.10 16.48 7.28
N LYS A 206 6.31 15.61 7.94
CA LYS A 206 6.71 15.00 9.20
C LYS A 206 7.83 13.96 9.07
N PHE A 207 8.18 13.55 7.86
CA PHE A 207 9.13 12.49 7.59
C PHE A 207 10.44 13.02 7.04
N GLY A 208 11.55 12.44 7.53
CA GLY A 208 12.87 12.64 6.99
C GLY A 208 13.53 13.95 7.41
N ILE A 209 14.83 14.01 7.14
CA ILE A 209 15.67 15.19 7.40
C ILE A 209 15.87 15.93 6.08
N PRO A 210 15.55 17.23 5.99
CA PRO A 210 15.67 17.98 4.74
C PRO A 210 17.10 18.00 4.19
N LEU A 211 17.24 17.81 2.88
CA LEU A 211 18.51 18.08 2.18
C LEU A 211 18.86 19.57 2.19
N ALA A 212 17.83 20.41 2.06
CA ALA A 212 18.00 21.86 2.11
C ALA A 212 18.62 22.32 3.43
N GLY A 213 19.43 23.38 3.37
CA GLY A 213 20.08 23.96 4.55
C GLY A 213 21.15 23.07 5.19
N GLY A 214 21.59 21.99 4.54
CA GLY A 214 22.68 21.13 5.02
C GLY A 214 22.33 20.23 6.21
N GLN A 215 21.05 20.10 6.57
CA GLN A 215 20.62 19.31 7.72
C GLN A 215 20.93 17.81 7.54
N ALA A 216 20.73 17.27 6.33
CA ALA A 216 21.05 15.87 6.05
C ALA A 216 22.56 15.60 6.19
N ALA A 217 23.43 16.49 5.71
CA ALA A 217 24.87 16.37 5.89
C ALA A 217 25.26 16.43 7.38
N GLU A 218 24.63 17.30 8.17
CA GLU A 218 24.83 17.34 9.62
C GLU A 218 24.36 16.05 10.32
N ALA A 219 23.26 15.47 9.89
CA ALA A 219 22.79 14.19 10.40
C ALA A 219 23.81 13.06 10.14
N VAL A 220 24.37 13.03 8.93
CA VAL A 220 25.46 12.10 8.56
C VAL A 220 26.68 12.30 9.48
N ARG A 221 27.14 13.54 9.63
CA ARG A 221 28.28 13.84 10.52
C ARG A 221 28.07 13.37 11.96
N ARG A 222 26.83 13.52 12.48
CA ARG A 222 26.48 13.02 13.83
C ARG A 222 26.44 11.51 13.88
N ALA A 223 25.80 10.86 12.92
CA ALA A 223 25.71 9.41 12.90
C ALA A 223 27.10 8.75 12.82
N LEU A 224 28.01 9.29 12.00
CA LEU A 224 29.37 8.77 11.86
C LEU A 224 30.25 8.89 13.11
N LYS A 225 29.90 9.80 14.04
CA LYS A 225 30.64 10.00 15.30
C LYS A 225 30.16 9.11 16.44
N LEU A 226 29.08 8.36 16.27
CA LEU A 226 28.45 7.59 17.34
C LEU A 226 28.78 6.10 17.17
N ASP A 227 29.58 5.56 18.10
CA ASP A 227 30.07 4.17 18.05
C ASP A 227 28.97 3.11 18.03
N GLY A 228 27.78 3.42 18.56
CA GLY A 228 26.61 2.53 18.52
C GLY A 228 25.96 2.40 17.15
N LEU A 229 26.36 3.19 16.15
CA LEU A 229 25.79 3.18 14.82
C LEU A 229 26.77 2.70 13.74
N GLU A 230 26.24 2.00 12.76
CA GLU A 230 26.87 1.75 11.48
C GLU A 230 26.02 2.38 10.38
N LEU A 231 26.42 3.57 9.90
CA LEU A 231 25.73 4.24 8.81
C LEU A 231 26.04 3.51 7.49
N ILE A 232 25.01 2.87 6.91
CA ILE A 232 25.14 2.06 5.71
C ILE A 232 24.59 2.72 4.46
N GLY A 233 23.73 3.73 4.58
CA GLY A 233 23.10 4.33 3.40
C GLY A 233 22.19 5.50 3.71
N ILE A 234 21.62 6.02 2.63
CA ILE A 234 20.61 7.08 2.64
C ILE A 234 19.31 6.52 2.08
N HIS A 235 18.22 6.86 2.73
CA HIS A 235 16.86 6.50 2.31
C HIS A 235 16.08 7.74 1.87
N SER A 236 15.27 7.60 0.82
CA SER A 236 14.30 8.61 0.40
C SER A 236 13.00 7.97 -0.02
N HIS A 237 11.89 8.71 0.10
CA HIS A 237 10.58 8.26 -0.38
C HIS A 237 9.81 9.46 -0.91
N ILE A 238 9.38 9.41 -2.17
CA ILE A 238 8.89 10.58 -2.91
C ILE A 238 7.37 10.65 -3.09
N GLY A 239 6.63 9.68 -2.59
CA GLY A 239 5.16 9.71 -2.69
C GLY A 239 4.51 8.35 -2.88
N SER A 240 3.30 8.36 -3.45
CA SER A 240 2.47 7.16 -3.63
C SER A 240 1.63 7.29 -4.91
N GLN A 241 1.26 6.16 -5.54
CA GLN A 241 0.58 6.11 -6.85
C GLN A 241 1.39 6.79 -7.96
N ILE A 242 2.67 6.47 -8.05
CA ILE A 242 3.61 7.02 -9.01
C ILE A 242 3.67 6.10 -10.23
N PHE A 243 3.36 6.64 -11.41
CA PHE A 243 3.31 5.88 -12.66
C PHE A 243 4.52 6.10 -13.57
N ASP A 244 5.34 7.13 -13.30
CA ASP A 244 6.55 7.44 -14.07
C ASP A 244 7.80 7.50 -13.19
N THR A 245 8.97 7.51 -13.80
CA THR A 245 10.26 7.47 -13.09
C THR A 245 10.92 8.83 -12.94
N SER A 246 10.32 9.91 -13.44
CA SER A 246 10.91 11.25 -13.41
C SER A 246 11.15 11.77 -11.99
N GLY A 247 10.22 11.52 -11.08
CA GLY A 247 10.39 11.85 -9.66
C GLY A 247 11.55 11.10 -9.01
N PHE A 248 11.74 9.82 -9.37
CA PHE A 248 12.87 9.03 -8.89
C PHE A 248 14.21 9.51 -9.45
N GLU A 249 14.25 9.99 -10.71
CA GLU A 249 15.45 10.57 -11.31
C GLU A 249 15.92 11.79 -10.51
N VAL A 250 15.03 12.74 -10.22
CA VAL A 250 15.36 13.93 -9.42
C VAL A 250 15.77 13.54 -8.00
N ALA A 251 15.11 12.57 -7.38
CA ALA A 251 15.46 12.09 -6.05
C ALA A 251 16.84 11.42 -6.03
N ALA A 252 17.11 10.53 -6.98
CA ALA A 252 18.41 9.86 -7.13
C ALA A 252 19.53 10.86 -7.34
N HIS A 253 19.36 11.85 -8.25
CA HIS A 253 20.34 12.91 -8.45
C HIS A 253 20.69 13.62 -7.14
N ARG A 254 19.70 14.02 -6.34
CA ARG A 254 19.92 14.73 -5.08
C ARG A 254 20.58 13.85 -4.01
N VAL A 255 20.16 12.58 -3.90
CA VAL A 255 20.76 11.63 -2.93
C VAL A 255 22.18 11.26 -3.33
N VAL A 256 22.45 10.98 -4.61
CA VAL A 256 23.79 10.66 -5.10
C VAL A 256 24.75 11.84 -4.89
N ARG A 257 24.28 13.08 -5.06
CA ARG A 257 25.07 14.27 -4.73
C ARG A 257 25.44 14.30 -3.24
N LEU A 258 24.49 14.00 -2.33
CA LEU A 258 24.79 13.88 -0.90
C LEU A 258 25.81 12.76 -0.65
N LEU A 259 25.73 11.62 -1.33
CA LEU A 259 26.73 10.53 -1.20
C LEU A 259 28.12 11.00 -1.66
N ALA A 260 28.20 11.80 -2.71
CA ALA A 260 29.46 12.40 -3.17
C ALA A 260 30.05 13.38 -2.14
N ASP A 261 29.20 14.24 -1.57
CA ASP A 261 29.62 15.17 -0.51
C ASP A 261 30.14 14.40 0.73
N ILE A 262 29.50 13.28 1.10
CA ILE A 262 29.94 12.39 2.20
C ILE A 262 31.32 11.79 1.89
N ARG A 263 31.53 11.29 0.68
CA ARG A 263 32.83 10.77 0.26
C ARG A 263 33.93 11.87 0.35
N ASP A 264 33.65 13.06 -0.16
CA ASP A 264 34.60 14.15 -0.23
C ASP A 264 34.93 14.70 1.16
N GLU A 265 33.96 14.75 2.08
CA GLU A 265 34.18 15.24 3.45
C GLU A 265 34.81 14.19 4.38
N HIS A 266 34.38 12.92 4.25
CA HIS A 266 34.71 11.87 5.23
C HIS A 266 35.62 10.76 4.67
N GLY A 267 35.86 10.72 3.36
CA GLY A 267 36.67 9.68 2.70
C GLY A 267 35.97 8.30 2.67
N ILE A 268 34.65 8.23 2.81
CA ILE A 268 33.86 6.98 2.81
C ILE A 268 32.81 7.01 1.71
N GLU A 269 32.56 5.87 1.10
CA GLU A 269 31.42 5.66 0.23
C GLU A 269 30.42 4.77 0.95
N LEU A 270 29.18 5.25 1.12
CA LEU A 270 28.12 4.46 1.74
C LEU A 270 27.69 3.35 0.77
N PRO A 271 27.52 2.10 1.27
CA PRO A 271 27.29 0.95 0.40
C PRO A 271 25.85 0.82 -0.12
N GLU A 272 24.89 1.58 0.40
CA GLU A 272 23.47 1.40 0.09
C GLU A 272 22.77 2.72 -0.23
N ILE A 273 21.78 2.66 -1.13
CA ILE A 273 20.80 3.70 -1.39
C ILE A 273 19.41 3.07 -1.40
N ASP A 274 18.47 3.67 -0.66
CA ASP A 274 17.08 3.24 -0.67
C ASP A 274 16.21 4.31 -1.33
N LEU A 275 15.54 3.95 -2.43
CA LEU A 275 14.69 4.84 -3.21
C LEU A 275 13.24 4.82 -2.74
N GLY A 276 12.95 4.00 -1.72
CA GLY A 276 11.60 3.88 -1.15
C GLY A 276 10.63 3.14 -2.06
N GLY A 277 9.35 3.35 -1.79
CA GLY A 277 8.25 2.78 -2.56
C GLY A 277 7.46 3.85 -3.31
N GLY A 278 6.15 3.68 -3.31
CA GLY A 278 5.24 4.64 -3.92
C GLY A 278 4.75 4.26 -5.31
N LEU A 279 5.16 3.14 -5.85
CA LEU A 279 4.79 2.66 -7.17
C LEU A 279 3.29 2.38 -7.26
N GLY A 280 2.67 2.89 -8.34
CA GLY A 280 1.23 2.86 -8.57
C GLY A 280 0.71 1.50 -9.05
N ILE A 281 -0.61 1.33 -8.93
CA ILE A 281 -1.37 0.20 -9.47
C ILE A 281 -2.62 0.72 -10.18
N ALA A 282 -3.23 -0.09 -11.02
CA ALA A 282 -4.52 0.23 -11.58
C ALA A 282 -5.65 0.03 -10.54
N TYR A 283 -6.46 1.04 -10.33
CA TYR A 283 -7.73 1.01 -9.61
C TYR A 283 -8.90 1.13 -10.59
N THR A 284 -8.64 1.74 -11.74
CA THR A 284 -9.57 1.92 -12.84
C THR A 284 -8.87 1.58 -14.16
N SER A 285 -9.62 1.47 -15.25
CA SER A 285 -9.09 1.23 -16.59
C SER A 285 -8.17 2.34 -17.10
N ASP A 286 -8.27 3.53 -16.53
CA ASP A 286 -7.50 4.71 -16.96
C ASP A 286 -6.07 4.71 -16.38
N ASP A 287 -5.82 3.89 -15.36
CA ASP A 287 -4.50 3.74 -14.77
C ASP A 287 -3.61 2.83 -15.62
N ASP A 288 -2.33 3.20 -15.73
CA ASP A 288 -1.35 2.44 -16.52
C ASP A 288 -0.05 2.20 -15.72
N PRO A 289 -0.05 1.25 -14.77
CA PRO A 289 1.12 0.93 -13.97
C PRO A 289 2.20 0.25 -14.82
N ARG A 290 3.47 0.62 -14.55
CA ARG A 290 4.60 -0.02 -15.20
C ARG A 290 4.91 -1.38 -14.59
N GLU A 291 5.45 -2.27 -15.42
CA GLU A 291 5.92 -3.58 -14.99
C GLU A 291 7.19 -3.48 -14.13
N PRO A 292 7.38 -4.39 -13.15
CA PRO A 292 8.55 -4.38 -12.25
C PRO A 292 9.90 -4.36 -12.99
N HIS A 293 10.01 -5.06 -14.12
CA HIS A 293 11.23 -5.11 -14.93
C HIS A 293 11.61 -3.73 -15.51
N ASP A 294 10.62 -3.01 -16.04
CA ASP A 294 10.86 -1.69 -16.63
C ASP A 294 11.23 -0.66 -15.56
N ILE A 295 10.62 -0.77 -14.37
CA ILE A 295 10.95 0.05 -13.20
C ILE A 295 12.39 -0.23 -12.75
N ALA A 296 12.73 -1.50 -12.57
CA ALA A 296 14.07 -1.90 -12.11
C ALA A 296 15.15 -1.45 -13.09
N LYS A 297 14.92 -1.63 -14.39
CA LYS A 297 15.83 -1.16 -15.44
C LYS A 297 16.03 0.35 -15.36
N ALA A 298 14.95 1.13 -15.31
CA ALA A 298 15.01 2.58 -15.26
C ALA A 298 15.74 3.08 -14.00
N LEU A 299 15.41 2.53 -12.82
CA LEU A 299 16.05 2.93 -11.56
C LEU A 299 17.55 2.59 -11.52
N ASN A 300 17.94 1.41 -12.03
CA ASN A 300 19.34 1.03 -12.15
C ASN A 300 20.10 1.96 -13.11
N GLU A 301 19.54 2.28 -14.27
CA GLU A 301 20.15 3.19 -15.25
C GLU A 301 20.31 4.60 -14.63
N ILE A 302 19.30 5.13 -13.95
CA ILE A 302 19.34 6.43 -13.28
C ILE A 302 20.44 6.47 -12.24
N VAL A 303 20.45 5.52 -11.28
CA VAL A 303 21.44 5.53 -10.19
C VAL A 303 22.85 5.32 -10.71
N THR A 304 23.06 4.42 -11.67
CA THR A 304 24.37 4.17 -12.26
C THR A 304 24.89 5.41 -12.97
N SER A 305 24.06 6.06 -13.79
CA SER A 305 24.45 7.28 -14.52
C SER A 305 24.84 8.42 -13.57
N GLU A 306 24.06 8.63 -12.50
CA GLU A 306 24.35 9.65 -11.49
C GLU A 306 25.63 9.36 -10.69
N CYS A 307 25.87 8.09 -10.35
CA CYS A 307 27.09 7.66 -9.68
C CYS A 307 28.31 7.82 -10.56
N ASP A 308 28.25 7.45 -11.83
CA ASP A 308 29.34 7.61 -12.80
C ASP A 308 29.70 9.10 -12.96
N ALA A 309 28.70 9.97 -13.12
CA ALA A 309 28.89 11.42 -13.20
C ALA A 309 29.55 11.99 -11.93
N SER A 310 29.26 11.42 -10.78
CA SER A 310 29.82 11.82 -9.47
C SER A 310 31.10 11.06 -9.09
N ARG A 311 31.59 10.14 -9.93
CA ARG A 311 32.73 9.26 -9.66
C ARG A 311 32.60 8.46 -8.37
N LEU A 312 31.41 7.94 -8.13
CA LEU A 312 31.10 7.02 -7.03
C LEU A 312 30.95 5.58 -7.57
N ARG A 313 31.24 4.61 -6.72
CA ARG A 313 30.78 3.25 -6.98
C ARG A 313 29.27 3.21 -6.82
N THR A 314 28.59 2.53 -7.74
CA THR A 314 27.14 2.35 -7.62
C THR A 314 26.83 1.58 -6.33
N PRO A 315 26.08 2.19 -5.39
CA PRO A 315 25.69 1.51 -4.16
C PRO A 315 24.65 0.44 -4.45
N ARG A 316 24.46 -0.49 -3.51
CA ARG A 316 23.35 -1.45 -3.56
C ARG A 316 22.03 -0.70 -3.46
N ILE A 317 21.13 -0.92 -4.43
CA ILE A 317 19.84 -0.25 -4.49
C ILE A 317 18.81 -1.04 -3.67
N SER A 318 17.98 -0.34 -2.93
CA SER A 318 16.78 -0.88 -2.28
C SER A 318 15.53 -0.18 -2.79
N VAL A 319 14.41 -0.93 -2.84
CA VAL A 319 13.07 -0.42 -3.14
C VAL A 319 12.03 -1.05 -2.22
N GLU A 320 10.90 -0.35 -2.02
CA GLU A 320 9.88 -0.70 -1.02
C GLU A 320 8.48 -0.86 -1.62
N PRO A 321 8.25 -1.79 -2.58
CA PRO A 321 6.92 -2.02 -3.13
C PRO A 321 6.01 -2.69 -2.11
N GLY A 322 4.99 -1.99 -1.62
CA GLY A 322 3.92 -2.57 -0.81
C GLY A 322 2.64 -2.69 -1.63
N ARG A 323 2.05 -1.54 -1.97
CA ARG A 323 0.85 -1.45 -2.81
C ARG A 323 1.00 -2.22 -4.13
N ALA A 324 2.11 -2.05 -4.82
CA ALA A 324 2.38 -2.66 -6.11
C ALA A 324 2.38 -4.21 -6.07
N ILE A 325 2.63 -4.80 -4.90
CA ILE A 325 2.56 -6.25 -4.70
C ILE A 325 1.15 -6.66 -4.28
N VAL A 326 0.64 -6.19 -3.13
CA VAL A 326 -0.59 -6.74 -2.54
C VAL A 326 -1.87 -6.08 -3.06
N GLY A 327 -1.81 -4.83 -3.51
CA GLY A 327 -3.00 -4.08 -3.93
C GLY A 327 -3.85 -4.81 -4.96
N PRO A 328 -3.30 -5.19 -6.13
CA PRO A 328 -4.05 -5.82 -7.21
C PRO A 328 -4.50 -7.25 -6.90
N THR A 329 -3.91 -7.89 -5.89
CA THR A 329 -4.11 -9.32 -5.62
C THR A 329 -5.35 -9.64 -4.81
N ALA A 330 -6.11 -8.62 -4.38
CA ALA A 330 -7.33 -8.86 -3.61
C ALA A 330 -8.49 -7.98 -4.10
N PHE A 331 -9.68 -8.48 -3.87
CA PHE A 331 -10.92 -7.74 -3.99
C PHE A 331 -11.74 -7.87 -2.71
N THR A 332 -12.63 -6.90 -2.48
CA THR A 332 -13.65 -6.98 -1.42
C THR A 332 -14.96 -7.38 -2.03
N LEU A 333 -15.55 -8.45 -1.52
CA LEU A 333 -16.87 -8.96 -1.91
C LEU A 333 -17.93 -8.42 -0.97
N TYR A 334 -18.99 -7.88 -1.54
CA TYR A 334 -20.13 -7.31 -0.84
C TYR A 334 -21.45 -7.93 -1.33
N GLU A 335 -22.42 -8.03 -0.43
CA GLU A 335 -23.80 -8.28 -0.80
C GLU A 335 -24.56 -6.96 -0.94
N VAL A 336 -25.33 -6.83 -2.02
CA VAL A 336 -26.23 -5.70 -2.26
C VAL A 336 -27.45 -5.80 -1.34
N GLY A 337 -27.65 -4.78 -0.53
CA GLY A 337 -28.81 -4.69 0.37
C GLY A 337 -29.95 -3.86 -0.22
N THR A 338 -29.70 -2.61 -0.53
CA THR A 338 -30.73 -1.68 -1.02
C THR A 338 -30.29 -1.02 -2.31
N VAL A 339 -31.19 -0.99 -3.30
CA VAL A 339 -31.00 -0.24 -4.54
C VAL A 339 -32.01 0.92 -4.52
N LYS A 340 -31.51 2.16 -4.49
CA LYS A 340 -32.33 3.38 -4.35
C LYS A 340 -32.10 4.30 -5.54
N PRO A 341 -32.98 4.29 -6.55
CA PRO A 341 -32.89 5.23 -7.65
C PRO A 341 -33.27 6.64 -7.19
N LEU A 342 -32.50 7.62 -7.62
CA LEU A 342 -32.84 9.04 -7.57
C LEU A 342 -33.07 9.54 -8.99
N GLU A 343 -34.33 9.84 -9.30
CA GLU A 343 -34.75 10.22 -10.64
C GLU A 343 -33.95 11.41 -11.18
N GLY A 344 -33.42 11.27 -12.38
CA GLY A 344 -32.62 12.30 -13.04
C GLY A 344 -31.19 12.48 -12.52
N LEU A 345 -30.74 11.66 -11.55
CA LEU A 345 -29.42 11.80 -10.94
C LEU A 345 -28.59 10.50 -11.04
N ARG A 346 -28.78 9.59 -10.11
CA ARG A 346 -28.03 8.33 -10.00
C ARG A 346 -28.78 7.33 -9.16
N THR A 347 -28.30 6.11 -9.13
CA THR A 347 -28.79 5.07 -8.21
C THR A 347 -27.78 4.85 -7.07
N TYR A 348 -28.24 4.92 -5.83
CA TYR A 348 -27.45 4.45 -4.69
C TYR A 348 -27.60 2.94 -4.54
N VAL A 349 -26.47 2.25 -4.46
CA VAL A 349 -26.37 0.81 -4.22
C VAL A 349 -25.73 0.63 -2.84
N SER A 350 -26.54 0.27 -1.84
CA SER A 350 -26.04 0.04 -0.49
C SER A 350 -25.56 -1.39 -0.34
N VAL A 351 -24.41 -1.55 0.34
CA VAL A 351 -23.79 -2.84 0.60
C VAL A 351 -23.66 -3.09 2.10
N ASP A 352 -23.39 -4.33 2.47
CA ASP A 352 -23.24 -4.79 3.86
C ASP A 352 -21.92 -4.39 4.53
N GLY A 353 -20.99 -3.76 3.80
CA GLY A 353 -19.77 -3.14 4.29
C GLY A 353 -19.80 -1.62 4.24
N GLY A 354 -18.64 -0.99 4.00
CA GLY A 354 -18.53 0.46 3.86
C GLY A 354 -17.20 1.04 4.26
N MET A 355 -17.17 2.30 4.72
CA MET A 355 -15.94 3.02 5.07
C MET A 355 -15.15 2.36 6.21
N SER A 356 -15.74 1.49 7.01
CA SER A 356 -15.03 0.75 8.05
C SER A 356 -14.12 -0.34 7.49
N ASP A 357 -14.35 -0.81 6.26
CA ASP A 357 -13.52 -1.79 5.56
C ASP A 357 -12.77 -1.20 4.34
N ASN A 358 -13.22 -0.05 3.80
CA ASN A 358 -12.50 0.72 2.80
C ASN A 358 -12.67 2.23 3.06
N ILE A 359 -11.81 2.80 3.89
CA ILE A 359 -11.82 4.23 4.22
C ILE A 359 -11.25 5.12 3.10
N ARG A 360 -10.59 4.54 2.09
CA ARG A 360 -9.75 5.31 1.17
C ARG A 360 -10.53 6.27 0.27
N THR A 361 -11.74 5.93 -0.11
CA THR A 361 -12.60 6.85 -0.87
C THR A 361 -12.93 8.09 -0.04
N ALA A 362 -13.28 7.93 1.24
CA ALA A 362 -13.59 9.05 2.12
C ALA A 362 -12.34 9.87 2.50
N LEU A 363 -11.20 9.20 2.75
CA LEU A 363 -9.99 9.85 3.26
C LEU A 363 -9.14 10.48 2.16
N TYR A 364 -9.04 9.83 1.00
CA TYR A 364 -8.11 10.21 -0.09
C TYR A 364 -8.80 10.53 -1.40
N ASP A 365 -10.13 10.53 -1.44
CA ASP A 365 -10.87 10.67 -2.69
C ASP A 365 -10.52 9.58 -3.73
N ALA A 366 -10.12 8.39 -3.23
CA ALA A 366 -9.66 7.30 -4.08
C ALA A 366 -10.80 6.78 -4.97
N GLU A 367 -10.46 6.50 -6.20
CA GLU A 367 -11.36 5.88 -7.17
C GLU A 367 -11.18 4.37 -7.15
N TYR A 368 -12.24 3.63 -7.42
CA TYR A 368 -12.28 2.18 -7.52
C TYR A 368 -13.22 1.74 -8.63
N SER A 369 -12.86 0.64 -9.27
CA SER A 369 -13.80 -0.12 -10.11
C SER A 369 -14.72 -1.00 -9.25
N VAL A 370 -15.86 -1.37 -9.82
CA VAL A 370 -16.79 -2.34 -9.22
C VAL A 370 -17.49 -3.14 -10.32
N ALA A 371 -17.80 -4.40 -10.05
CA ALA A 371 -18.54 -5.25 -10.98
C ALA A 371 -19.57 -6.12 -10.24
N LEU A 372 -20.70 -6.41 -10.91
CA LEU A 372 -21.59 -7.51 -10.55
C LEU A 372 -20.84 -8.82 -10.80
N VAL A 373 -20.78 -9.71 -9.80
CA VAL A 373 -19.94 -10.91 -9.86
C VAL A 373 -20.70 -12.22 -9.64
N SER A 374 -21.95 -12.15 -9.22
CA SER A 374 -22.78 -13.34 -8.92
C SER A 374 -23.49 -13.93 -10.13
N ARG A 375 -23.61 -13.18 -11.22
CA ARG A 375 -24.33 -13.58 -12.42
C ARG A 375 -23.98 -12.71 -13.62
N ARG A 376 -24.39 -13.13 -14.81
CA ARG A 376 -24.41 -12.31 -16.00
C ARG A 376 -25.60 -11.33 -15.97
N SER A 377 -25.42 -10.17 -16.56
CA SER A 377 -26.50 -9.24 -16.87
C SER A 377 -26.29 -8.60 -18.25
N ASP A 378 -27.34 -8.59 -19.04
CA ASP A 378 -27.41 -7.89 -20.33
C ASP A 378 -28.28 -6.61 -20.23
N ALA A 379 -28.60 -6.19 -19.00
CA ALA A 379 -29.31 -4.94 -18.72
C ALA A 379 -28.47 -3.71 -19.08
N GLN A 380 -29.18 -2.61 -19.40
CA GLN A 380 -28.50 -1.35 -19.70
C GLN A 380 -27.67 -0.85 -18.51
N PRO A 381 -26.53 -0.19 -18.77
CA PRO A 381 -25.75 0.45 -17.73
C PRO A 381 -26.55 1.54 -17.01
N MET A 382 -26.55 1.54 -15.69
CA MET A 382 -27.03 2.63 -14.86
C MET A 382 -25.87 3.27 -14.09
N LEU A 383 -25.85 4.60 -13.99
CA LEU A 383 -24.90 5.30 -13.14
C LEU A 383 -25.24 5.04 -11.67
N ALA A 384 -24.31 4.45 -10.96
CA ALA A 384 -24.48 4.02 -9.57
C ALA A 384 -23.41 4.63 -8.66
N ARG A 385 -23.77 4.81 -7.40
CA ARG A 385 -22.84 5.10 -6.31
C ARG A 385 -22.94 3.97 -5.29
N VAL A 386 -21.86 3.26 -5.07
CA VAL A 386 -21.82 2.20 -4.06
C VAL A 386 -21.54 2.82 -2.71
N VAL A 387 -22.43 2.62 -1.76
CA VAL A 387 -22.40 3.19 -0.42
C VAL A 387 -22.49 2.11 0.64
N GLY A 388 -21.89 2.35 1.79
CA GLY A 388 -21.96 1.43 2.91
C GLY A 388 -23.21 1.58 3.75
N LYS A 389 -23.20 0.88 4.89
CA LYS A 389 -24.31 0.83 5.86
C LYS A 389 -24.13 1.75 7.07
N HIS A 390 -23.07 2.54 7.09
CA HIS A 390 -22.78 3.39 8.24
C HIS A 390 -23.66 4.64 8.26
N CYS A 391 -23.99 5.12 9.48
CA CYS A 391 -24.70 6.38 9.69
C CYS A 391 -23.78 7.59 9.45
N GLU A 392 -23.19 7.66 8.26
CA GLU A 392 -22.25 8.70 7.82
C GLU A 392 -22.48 8.97 6.33
N SER A 393 -22.69 10.22 5.97
CA SER A 393 -22.96 10.59 4.57
C SER A 393 -21.72 10.47 3.67
N GLY A 394 -20.51 10.44 4.24
CA GLY A 394 -19.26 10.15 3.56
C GLY A 394 -18.96 8.66 3.38
N ASP A 395 -19.88 7.76 3.75
CA ASP A 395 -19.71 6.31 3.62
C ASP A 395 -19.92 5.85 2.17
N ILE A 396 -18.94 6.18 1.34
CA ILE A 396 -18.91 5.87 -0.08
C ILE A 396 -17.77 4.90 -0.34
N VAL A 397 -18.08 3.75 -0.95
CA VAL A 397 -17.12 2.74 -1.36
C VAL A 397 -16.64 3.02 -2.78
N VAL A 398 -17.57 3.24 -3.73
CA VAL A 398 -17.27 3.66 -5.10
C VAL A 398 -18.16 4.84 -5.46
N LYS A 399 -17.54 5.94 -5.89
CA LYS A 399 -18.25 7.20 -6.10
C LYS A 399 -19.24 7.16 -7.25
N ASP A 400 -18.74 6.82 -8.43
CA ASP A 400 -19.52 6.81 -9.66
C ASP A 400 -19.01 5.64 -10.51
N ALA A 401 -19.91 4.70 -10.77
CA ALA A 401 -19.62 3.51 -11.55
C ALA A 401 -20.86 3.11 -12.35
N PHE A 402 -20.66 2.39 -13.44
CA PHE A 402 -21.76 1.80 -14.17
C PHE A 402 -22.00 0.38 -13.68
N LEU A 403 -23.22 0.10 -13.23
CA LEU A 403 -23.71 -1.21 -12.84
C LEU A 403 -24.96 -1.56 -13.68
N PRO A 404 -25.35 -2.83 -13.82
CA PRO A 404 -26.52 -3.18 -14.59
C PRO A 404 -27.82 -2.70 -13.91
N ALA A 405 -28.75 -2.20 -14.73
CA ALA A 405 -30.01 -1.62 -14.24
C ALA A 405 -30.96 -2.64 -13.58
N ASP A 406 -30.69 -3.93 -13.75
CA ASP A 406 -31.42 -5.04 -13.11
C ASP A 406 -30.76 -5.52 -11.79
N LEU A 407 -29.80 -4.77 -11.27
CA LEU A 407 -29.16 -5.07 -9.99
C LEU A 407 -30.21 -5.10 -8.87
N ALA A 408 -30.16 -6.12 -8.03
CA ALA A 408 -31.15 -6.37 -7.01
C ALA A 408 -30.53 -6.74 -5.64
N PRO A 409 -31.27 -6.57 -4.54
CA PRO A 409 -30.86 -7.11 -3.25
C PRO A 409 -30.52 -8.61 -3.31
N GLY A 410 -29.41 -8.99 -2.68
CA GLY A 410 -28.86 -10.35 -2.72
C GLY A 410 -27.87 -10.61 -3.86
N ASP A 411 -27.75 -9.71 -4.85
CA ASP A 411 -26.66 -9.77 -5.81
C ASP A 411 -25.30 -9.53 -5.10
N LEU A 412 -24.26 -10.20 -5.61
CA LEU A 412 -22.90 -9.95 -5.13
C LEU A 412 -22.17 -9.01 -6.09
N ILE A 413 -21.57 -7.97 -5.51
CA ILE A 413 -20.66 -7.08 -6.22
C ILE A 413 -19.28 -7.14 -5.58
N ALA A 414 -18.25 -6.93 -6.40
CA ALA A 414 -16.89 -6.92 -5.90
C ALA A 414 -16.15 -5.67 -6.35
N VAL A 415 -15.33 -5.15 -5.42
CA VAL A 415 -14.44 -4.01 -5.63
C VAL A 415 -13.01 -4.54 -5.69
N PRO A 416 -12.35 -4.56 -6.85
CA PRO A 416 -10.99 -5.04 -7.01
C PRO A 416 -9.94 -4.08 -6.44
N ALA A 417 -8.68 -4.50 -6.45
CA ALA A 417 -7.53 -3.73 -6.00
C ALA A 417 -7.58 -3.26 -4.54
N THR A 418 -8.29 -4.00 -3.68
CA THR A 418 -8.45 -3.67 -2.26
C THR A 418 -7.41 -4.33 -1.33
N GLY A 419 -6.39 -4.99 -1.88
CA GLY A 419 -5.36 -5.66 -1.09
C GLY A 419 -4.51 -4.73 -0.23
N ALA A 420 -4.33 -3.48 -0.64
CA ALA A 420 -3.51 -2.51 0.07
C ALA A 420 -4.36 -1.44 0.76
N TYR A 421 -4.03 -1.16 2.04
CA TYR A 421 -4.60 -0.07 2.84
C TYR A 421 -6.11 -0.13 3.11
N CYS A 422 -6.80 -1.21 2.73
CA CYS A 422 -8.20 -1.44 3.12
C CYS A 422 -8.25 -2.16 4.47
N ARG A 423 -7.86 -3.45 4.55
CA ARG A 423 -7.88 -4.18 5.82
C ARG A 423 -6.96 -3.58 6.88
N SER A 424 -5.78 -3.08 6.49
CA SER A 424 -4.82 -2.46 7.43
C SER A 424 -5.33 -1.15 8.05
N MET A 425 -6.21 -0.43 7.38
CA MET A 425 -6.85 0.80 7.89
C MET A 425 -8.30 0.58 8.35
N ALA A 426 -8.78 -0.66 8.39
CA ALA A 426 -10.14 -0.98 8.80
C ALA A 426 -10.40 -0.58 10.26
N SER A 427 -11.61 -0.14 10.53
CA SER A 427 -12.04 0.32 11.85
C SER A 427 -13.32 -0.40 12.32
N ASN A 428 -13.69 -0.14 13.56
CA ASN A 428 -14.97 -0.57 14.12
C ASN A 428 -15.98 0.59 14.17
N TYR A 429 -15.95 1.49 13.17
CA TYR A 429 -16.93 2.58 13.12
C TYR A 429 -18.36 2.03 13.13
N ASN A 430 -19.25 2.66 13.89
CA ASN A 430 -20.60 2.17 14.23
C ASN A 430 -20.60 0.72 14.79
N HIS A 431 -19.52 0.28 15.44
CA HIS A 431 -19.33 -1.10 15.94
C HIS A 431 -19.45 -2.18 14.84
N ALA A 432 -19.17 -1.82 13.58
CA ALA A 432 -19.09 -2.80 12.51
C ALA A 432 -17.90 -3.74 12.74
N LEU A 433 -18.12 -5.02 12.52
CA LEU A 433 -17.08 -6.05 12.65
C LEU A 433 -16.13 -5.98 11.46
N ARG A 434 -14.84 -6.01 11.71
CA ARG A 434 -13.85 -6.06 10.61
C ARG A 434 -13.99 -7.36 9.83
N PRO A 435 -14.04 -7.28 8.49
CA PRO A 435 -14.16 -8.46 7.63
C PRO A 435 -12.94 -9.40 7.73
N PRO A 436 -13.13 -10.69 7.38
CA PRO A 436 -12.04 -11.63 7.28
C PRO A 436 -11.18 -11.33 6.06
N VAL A 437 -9.94 -11.84 6.06
CA VAL A 437 -9.13 -11.99 4.86
C VAL A 437 -8.98 -13.47 4.58
N VAL A 438 -9.42 -13.89 3.40
CA VAL A 438 -9.41 -15.26 2.92
C VAL A 438 -8.43 -15.37 1.77
N ALA A 439 -7.41 -16.19 1.92
CA ALA A 439 -6.48 -16.51 0.84
C ALA A 439 -7.06 -17.63 -0.02
N VAL A 440 -6.99 -17.47 -1.34
CA VAL A 440 -7.49 -18.45 -2.30
C VAL A 440 -6.37 -18.86 -3.24
N LYS A 441 -6.21 -20.17 -3.47
CA LYS A 441 -5.20 -20.73 -4.36
C LYS A 441 -5.55 -22.15 -4.77
N GLY A 442 -5.59 -22.40 -6.09
CA GLY A 442 -5.65 -23.76 -6.63
C GLY A 442 -6.88 -24.57 -6.18
N GLY A 443 -8.05 -23.95 -6.08
CA GLY A 443 -9.29 -24.57 -5.63
C GLY A 443 -9.46 -24.67 -4.11
N GLU A 444 -8.54 -24.12 -3.35
CA GLU A 444 -8.61 -24.08 -1.89
C GLU A 444 -8.72 -22.64 -1.37
N ALA A 445 -9.55 -22.44 -0.34
CA ALA A 445 -9.68 -21.19 0.37
C ALA A 445 -9.38 -21.38 1.86
N ARG A 446 -8.67 -20.45 2.46
CA ARG A 446 -8.37 -20.48 3.89
C ARG A 446 -8.37 -19.10 4.52
N VAL A 447 -8.91 -18.98 5.70
CA VAL A 447 -8.88 -17.75 6.48
C VAL A 447 -7.46 -17.48 6.97
N ILE A 448 -6.88 -16.33 6.59
CA ILE A 448 -5.58 -15.85 7.09
C ILE A 448 -5.71 -14.74 8.14
N VAL A 449 -6.84 -14.03 8.14
CA VAL A 449 -7.28 -13.14 9.23
C VAL A 449 -8.77 -13.41 9.42
N ARG A 450 -9.17 -13.83 10.62
CA ARG A 450 -10.58 -14.16 10.87
C ARG A 450 -11.45 -12.91 10.92
N ARG A 451 -12.75 -13.08 10.69
CA ARG A 451 -13.76 -12.07 10.99
C ARG A 451 -13.78 -11.77 12.48
N GLU A 452 -13.97 -10.53 12.86
CA GLU A 452 -14.26 -10.17 14.24
C GLU A 452 -15.64 -10.70 14.65
N THR A 453 -15.79 -10.92 15.94
CA THR A 453 -17.08 -11.23 16.59
C THR A 453 -17.49 -10.08 17.49
N GLU A 454 -18.74 -10.04 17.92
CA GLU A 454 -19.21 -9.05 18.92
C GLU A 454 -18.43 -9.18 20.24
N GLU A 455 -17.99 -10.38 20.60
CA GLU A 455 -17.12 -10.60 21.76
C GLU A 455 -15.76 -9.89 21.61
N ASP A 456 -15.21 -9.85 20.39
CA ASP A 456 -13.96 -9.08 20.14
C ASP A 456 -14.14 -7.59 20.38
N LEU A 457 -15.32 -7.04 20.07
CA LEU A 457 -15.63 -5.63 20.35
C LEU A 457 -15.71 -5.36 21.85
N LEU A 458 -16.31 -6.28 22.59
CA LEU A 458 -16.54 -6.14 24.04
C LEU A 458 -15.29 -6.46 24.87
N ARG A 459 -14.34 -7.24 24.32
CA ARG A 459 -13.16 -7.72 25.07
C ARG A 459 -12.29 -6.59 25.66
N LEU A 460 -12.26 -5.43 25.03
CA LEU A 460 -11.48 -4.28 25.49
C LEU A 460 -12.28 -3.33 26.37
N ASP A 461 -13.59 -3.51 26.48
CA ASP A 461 -14.46 -2.76 27.37
C ASP A 461 -14.37 -3.40 28.76
N VAL A 462 -14.02 -2.59 29.76
CA VAL A 462 -13.79 -3.06 31.14
C VAL A 462 -14.78 -2.45 32.15
N GLY A 463 -15.80 -1.70 31.69
CA GLY A 463 -16.73 -0.96 32.52
C GLY A 463 -18.17 -1.39 32.46
#